data_5b1dabe7ea7f8eaadbfc0a9524357206
#
_entry.id   5b1dabe7ea7f8eaadbfc0a9524357206
#
_cell.length_a   1.000
_cell.length_b   1.000
_cell.length_c   1.000
_cell.angle_alpha   90.00
_cell.angle_beta   90.00
_cell.angle_gamma   90.00
#
_symmetry.space_group_name_H-M   'P 1'
#
loop_
_entity.id
_entity.type
_entity.pdbx_description
1 polymer ?
#
loop_
_entity_poly.entity_id
_entity_poly.type
_entity_poly.pdbx_seq_one_letter_code
_entity_poly.pdbx_strand_id
1 'polypeptide(L)'
;MRSKLILSFAASAAVVLFHPTTTQTVWAQGQEALTGTVSSEAEGNMEGVVVTAKRPGSIVEVSVTTDAQGRYVFPENRLDPGEYALSIRAVGYDIGAPTKAKVEPEKTATADIKLKKAKNLASQLTNAEWMMSIRWRSSDALARSPSR
;
A
#
# COMPACT_ATOMS: atom_id res chain seq x y z
N MET A 1 -51.43 70.94 8.02
CA MET A 1 -50.96 70.38 6.76
C MET A 1 -50.26 69.03 7.08
N ARG A 2 -50.67 68.01 6.43
CA ARG A 2 -50.54 66.61 6.95
C ARG A 2 -49.29 65.98 6.46
N SER A 3 -48.32 65.68 7.39
CA SER A 3 -47.16 64.85 7.12
C SER A 3 -47.52 63.39 7.21
N LYS A 4 -47.36 62.68 6.10
CA LYS A 4 -47.48 61.23 6.07
C LYS A 4 -46.12 60.58 6.33
N LEU A 5 -46.00 59.99 7.51
CA LEU A 5 -44.89 59.12 7.85
C LEU A 5 -45.07 57.75 7.13
N ILE A 6 -44.19 57.44 6.22
CA ILE A 6 -44.10 56.10 5.58
C ILE A 6 -43.08 55.29 6.40
N LEU A 7 -43.60 54.31 7.12
CA LEU A 7 -42.79 53.35 7.87
C LEU A 7 -42.37 52.23 6.92
N SER A 8 -41.11 52.25 6.49
CA SER A 8 -40.54 51.19 5.68
C SER A 8 -40.01 50.06 6.61
N PHE A 9 -40.73 48.95 6.61
CA PHE A 9 -40.32 47.73 7.27
C PHE A 9 -39.31 47.01 6.38
N ALA A 10 -38.02 47.05 6.72
CA ALA A 10 -36.98 46.26 6.08
C ALA A 10 -36.97 44.87 6.71
N ALA A 11 -37.49 43.89 5.99
CA ALA A 11 -37.41 42.50 6.36
C ALA A 11 -36.00 41.97 6.01
N SER A 12 -35.13 41.87 7.01
CA SER A 12 -33.82 41.21 6.88
C SER A 12 -33.99 39.68 6.88
N ALA A 13 -33.99 39.08 5.71
CA ALA A 13 -33.90 37.62 5.57
C ALA A 13 -32.47 37.13 5.90
N ALA A 14 -32.27 36.57 7.08
CA ALA A 14 -31.04 35.91 7.46
C ALA A 14 -30.94 34.56 6.73
N VAL A 15 -30.18 34.51 5.64
CA VAL A 15 -29.83 33.28 4.96
C VAL A 15 -28.72 32.59 5.78
N VAL A 16 -29.15 31.64 6.61
CA VAL A 16 -28.22 30.74 7.30
C VAL A 16 -27.65 29.74 6.26
N LEU A 17 -26.45 30.02 5.76
CA LEU A 17 -25.71 29.11 4.91
C LEU A 17 -25.25 27.89 5.76
N PHE A 18 -26.02 26.83 5.65
CA PHE A 18 -25.62 25.51 6.16
C PHE A 18 -24.45 25.03 5.32
N HIS A 19 -23.21 25.25 5.78
CA HIS A 19 -22.05 24.64 5.19
C HIS A 19 -21.94 23.24 5.80
N PRO A 20 -22.04 22.15 5.01
CA PRO A 20 -21.71 20.83 5.52
C PRO A 20 -20.20 20.82 5.81
N THR A 21 -19.85 20.88 7.09
CA THR A 21 -18.48 20.61 7.53
C THR A 21 -18.23 19.13 7.29
N THR A 22 -17.65 18.80 6.13
CA THR A 22 -17.03 17.52 5.91
C THR A 22 -15.86 17.42 6.88
N THR A 23 -16.07 16.73 7.99
CA THR A 23 -14.99 16.30 8.87
C THR A 23 -14.13 15.32 8.09
N GLN A 24 -13.11 15.83 7.43
CA GLN A 24 -12.04 14.98 6.93
C GLN A 24 -11.36 14.43 8.17
N THR A 25 -11.47 13.13 8.38
CA THR A 25 -10.65 12.39 9.34
C THR A 25 -9.22 12.51 8.85
N VAL A 26 -8.51 13.51 9.35
CA VAL A 26 -7.05 13.60 9.20
C VAL A 26 -6.50 12.45 10.03
N TRP A 27 -6.25 11.32 9.37
CA TRP A 27 -5.36 10.34 9.94
C TRP A 27 -4.05 11.09 10.18
N ALA A 28 -3.62 11.17 11.44
CA ALA A 28 -2.30 11.69 11.77
C ALA A 28 -1.30 10.79 11.04
N GLN A 29 -0.94 11.19 9.82
CA GLN A 29 0.16 10.57 9.08
C GLN A 29 1.40 10.95 9.86
N GLY A 30 1.90 10.00 10.67
CA GLY A 30 3.22 10.10 11.24
C GLY A 30 4.19 10.37 10.08
N GLN A 31 5.24 11.12 10.36
CA GLN A 31 6.26 11.43 9.38
C GLN A 31 6.73 10.14 8.69
N GLU A 32 6.84 10.19 7.36
CA GLU A 32 7.23 9.04 6.55
C GLU A 32 8.76 8.92 6.56
N ALA A 33 9.30 7.79 6.99
CA ALA A 33 10.74 7.53 6.95
C ALA A 33 11.18 7.07 5.56
N LEU A 34 10.38 6.20 4.93
CA LEU A 34 10.66 5.63 3.61
C LEU A 34 9.36 5.44 2.86
N THR A 35 9.32 5.89 1.62
CA THR A 35 8.21 5.72 0.70
C THR A 35 8.70 5.27 -0.68
N GLY A 36 7.80 4.86 -1.54
CA GLY A 36 8.10 4.53 -2.92
C GLY A 36 6.94 3.86 -3.62
N THR A 37 7.13 3.52 -4.86
CA THR A 37 6.15 2.83 -5.70
C THR A 37 6.66 1.46 -6.12
N VAL A 38 5.76 0.49 -6.20
CA VAL A 38 6.02 -0.82 -6.77
C VAL A 38 5.30 -0.93 -8.09
N SER A 39 6.04 -1.21 -9.14
CA SER A 39 5.51 -1.35 -10.49
C SER A 39 6.10 -2.53 -11.23
N SER A 40 5.36 -3.07 -12.20
CA SER A 40 5.85 -4.07 -13.15
C SER A 40 5.62 -3.61 -14.59
N GLU A 41 6.41 -4.11 -15.52
CA GLU A 41 6.23 -3.82 -16.95
C GLU A 41 4.90 -4.40 -17.49
N ALA A 42 4.39 -5.46 -16.85
CA ALA A 42 3.20 -6.16 -17.32
C ALA A 42 1.89 -5.56 -16.79
N GLU A 43 1.87 -5.05 -15.55
CA GLU A 43 0.66 -4.63 -14.86
C GLU A 43 0.67 -3.16 -14.43
N GLY A 44 1.78 -2.45 -14.64
CA GLY A 44 1.94 -1.07 -14.16
C GLY A 44 2.12 -1.03 -12.64
N ASN A 45 1.41 -0.15 -11.96
CA ASN A 45 1.45 -0.04 -10.50
C ASN A 45 0.78 -1.23 -9.85
N MET A 46 1.42 -1.80 -8.83
CA MET A 46 0.98 -3.06 -8.21
C MET A 46 0.45 -2.86 -6.81
N GLU A 47 -0.84 -3.14 -6.62
CA GLU A 47 -1.51 -3.18 -5.33
C GLU A 47 -1.24 -4.49 -4.59
N GLY A 48 -1.26 -4.46 -3.25
CA GLY A 48 -1.20 -5.66 -2.42
C GLY A 48 0.17 -6.33 -2.33
N VAL A 49 1.22 -5.70 -2.85
CA VAL A 49 2.59 -6.21 -2.73
C VAL A 49 3.12 -5.95 -1.33
N VAL A 50 3.64 -6.99 -0.67
CA VAL A 50 4.30 -6.84 0.62
C VAL A 50 5.74 -6.41 0.40
N VAL A 51 6.10 -5.23 0.91
CA VAL A 51 7.46 -4.68 0.92
C VAL A 51 8.02 -4.83 2.32
N THR A 52 9.18 -5.46 2.45
CA THR A 52 9.85 -5.70 3.72
C THR A 52 11.17 -4.97 3.76
N ALA A 53 11.39 -4.19 4.80
CA ALA A 53 12.64 -3.50 5.08
C ALA A 53 13.40 -4.22 6.20
N LYS A 54 14.65 -4.58 5.94
CA LYS A 54 15.55 -5.27 6.89
C LYS A 54 16.87 -4.55 6.97
N ARG A 55 17.32 -4.23 8.18
CA ARG A 55 18.66 -3.70 8.42
C ARG A 55 19.68 -4.84 8.35
N PRO A 56 20.84 -4.67 7.69
CA PRO A 56 21.90 -5.65 7.70
C PRO A 56 22.32 -6.03 9.14
N GLY A 57 22.38 -7.32 9.42
CA GLY A 57 22.71 -7.84 10.76
C GLY A 57 21.55 -7.81 11.79
N SER A 58 20.37 -7.28 11.46
CA SER A 58 19.19 -7.34 12.32
C SER A 58 18.35 -8.57 12.06
N ILE A 59 17.73 -9.09 13.12
CA ILE A 59 16.67 -10.12 13.03
C ILE A 59 15.28 -9.51 12.87
N VAL A 60 15.16 -8.19 13.10
CA VAL A 60 13.88 -7.47 13.00
C VAL A 60 13.65 -7.04 11.55
N GLU A 61 12.48 -7.33 11.06
CA GLU A 61 11.98 -6.93 9.75
C GLU A 61 10.67 -6.14 9.92
N VAL A 62 10.52 -5.08 9.15
CA VAL A 62 9.28 -4.29 9.10
C VAL A 62 8.69 -4.46 7.72
N SER A 63 7.40 -4.80 7.66
CA SER A 63 6.69 -5.02 6.39
C SER A 63 5.49 -4.08 6.28
N VAL A 64 5.26 -3.59 5.07
CA VAL A 64 4.09 -2.80 4.68
C VAL A 64 3.54 -3.33 3.36
N THR A 65 2.29 -2.99 3.05
CA THR A 65 1.63 -3.41 1.82
C THR A 65 1.38 -2.19 0.93
N THR A 66 1.51 -2.35 -0.38
CA THR A 66 1.20 -1.30 -1.34
C THR A 66 -0.30 -1.05 -1.44
N ASP A 67 -0.66 0.21 -1.65
CA ASP A 67 -2.03 0.66 -1.91
C ASP A 67 -2.47 0.44 -3.39
N ALA A 68 -3.68 0.88 -3.73
CA ALA A 68 -4.24 0.78 -5.08
C ALA A 68 -3.44 1.54 -6.15
N GLN A 69 -2.62 2.49 -5.76
CA GLN A 69 -1.70 3.23 -6.63
C GLN A 69 -0.30 2.59 -6.68
N GLY A 70 -0.11 1.45 -6.02
CA GLY A 70 1.17 0.77 -5.90
C GLY A 70 2.15 1.47 -4.96
N ARG A 71 1.70 2.44 -4.17
CA ARG A 71 2.54 3.18 -3.23
C ARG A 71 2.65 2.44 -1.90
N TYR A 72 3.84 2.45 -1.31
CA TYR A 72 4.08 1.97 0.03
C TYR A 72 4.70 3.05 0.91
N VAL A 73 4.43 2.99 2.21
CA VAL A 73 4.93 3.96 3.20
C VAL A 73 5.35 3.22 4.46
N PHE A 74 6.59 3.46 4.88
CA PHE A 74 7.07 3.09 6.20
C PHE A 74 7.05 4.33 7.10
N PRO A 75 6.28 4.33 8.19
CA PRO A 75 6.25 5.44 9.12
C PRO A 75 7.56 5.54 9.92
N GLU A 76 7.96 6.75 10.29
CA GLU A 76 9.21 7.03 11.00
C GLU A 76 9.34 6.27 12.33
N ASN A 77 8.24 6.08 13.03
CA ASN A 77 8.23 5.35 14.30
C ASN A 77 8.50 3.84 14.17
N ARG A 78 8.66 3.32 12.96
CA ARG A 78 8.94 1.90 12.67
C ARG A 78 10.31 1.65 12.07
N LEU A 79 10.94 2.66 11.51
CA LEU A 79 12.27 2.57 10.91
C LEU A 79 13.22 3.57 11.56
N ASP A 80 14.20 3.07 12.32
CA ASP A 80 15.29 3.91 12.80
C ASP A 80 16.20 4.36 11.63
N PRO A 81 16.89 5.49 11.76
CA PRO A 81 17.86 5.91 10.76
C PRO A 81 18.92 4.83 10.47
N GLY A 82 19.22 4.59 9.19
CA GLY A 82 20.19 3.59 8.78
C GLY A 82 19.97 3.08 7.35
N GLU A 83 20.79 2.11 6.94
CA GLU A 83 20.63 1.42 5.66
C GLU A 83 19.70 0.21 5.81
N TYR A 84 18.82 0.05 4.85
CA TYR A 84 17.88 -1.06 4.77
C TYR A 84 17.99 -1.76 3.42
N ALA A 85 17.97 -3.08 3.46
CA ALA A 85 17.72 -3.91 2.28
C ALA A 85 16.21 -4.10 2.14
N LEU A 86 15.69 -3.79 0.96
CA LEU A 86 14.28 -3.98 0.64
C LEU A 86 14.10 -5.30 -0.09
N SER A 87 13.14 -6.08 0.37
CA SER A 87 12.67 -7.29 -0.29
C SER A 87 11.16 -7.20 -0.52
N ILE A 88 10.66 -7.97 -1.48
CA ILE A 88 9.23 -8.02 -1.78
C ILE A 88 8.71 -9.44 -1.68
N ARG A 89 7.42 -9.54 -1.42
CA ARG A 89 6.67 -10.77 -1.62
C ARG A 89 5.47 -10.47 -2.52
N ALA A 90 5.58 -10.89 -3.77
CA ALA A 90 4.53 -10.85 -4.78
C ALA A 90 4.54 -12.16 -5.54
N VAL A 91 3.41 -12.87 -5.58
CA VAL A 91 3.31 -14.17 -6.26
C VAL A 91 3.47 -13.97 -7.76
N GLY A 92 4.42 -14.66 -8.37
CA GLY A 92 4.69 -14.57 -9.79
C GLY A 92 5.62 -13.45 -10.22
N TYR A 93 6.19 -12.70 -9.28
CA TYR A 93 7.11 -11.60 -9.55
C TYR A 93 8.37 -11.68 -8.69
N ASP A 94 9.46 -11.23 -9.27
CA ASP A 94 10.77 -11.12 -8.61
C ASP A 94 11.28 -9.69 -8.67
N ILE A 95 12.07 -9.28 -7.68
CA ILE A 95 12.83 -8.03 -7.75
C ILE A 95 13.94 -8.19 -8.79
N GLY A 96 13.97 -7.26 -9.76
CA GLY A 96 15.01 -7.28 -10.80
C GLY A 96 16.42 -7.00 -10.28
N ALA A 97 16.55 -6.26 -9.17
CA ALA A 97 17.80 -5.97 -8.47
C ALA A 97 17.51 -5.69 -6.99
N PRO A 98 18.41 -6.07 -6.07
CA PRO A 98 18.23 -5.76 -4.66
C PRO A 98 18.19 -4.23 -4.46
N THR A 99 17.09 -3.75 -3.93
CA THR A 99 16.91 -2.34 -3.66
C THR A 99 17.38 -2.03 -2.24
N LYS A 100 18.27 -1.06 -2.11
CA LYS A 100 18.71 -0.54 -0.82
C LYS A 100 18.15 0.84 -0.62
N ALA A 101 17.74 1.15 0.60
CA ALA A 101 17.28 2.47 0.98
C ALA A 101 18.06 2.96 2.20
N LYS A 102 18.44 4.23 2.20
CA LYS A 102 19.05 4.89 3.36
C LYS A 102 18.02 5.80 3.99
N VAL A 103 17.65 5.50 5.22
CA VAL A 103 16.74 6.33 6.03
C VAL A 103 17.59 7.29 6.85
N GLU A 104 17.32 8.59 6.72
CA GLU A 104 17.95 9.66 7.49
C GLU A 104 16.93 10.28 8.46
N PRO A 105 17.36 10.79 9.62
CA PRO A 105 16.46 11.46 10.54
C PRO A 105 15.77 12.66 9.86
N GLU A 106 14.49 12.86 10.13
CA GLU A 106 13.69 13.99 9.65
C GLU A 106 13.61 14.17 8.13
N LYS A 107 13.99 13.13 7.36
CA LYS A 107 13.90 13.12 5.90
C LYS A 107 13.23 11.86 5.40
N THR A 108 12.24 12.02 4.54
CA THR A 108 11.62 10.91 3.83
C THR A 108 12.55 10.42 2.72
N ALA A 109 13.00 9.18 2.81
CA ALA A 109 13.70 8.50 1.73
C ALA A 109 12.70 7.99 0.69
N THR A 110 13.09 7.97 -0.58
CA THR A 110 12.26 7.40 -1.66
C THR A 110 13.00 6.27 -2.33
N ALA A 111 12.32 5.12 -2.51
CA ALA A 111 12.88 3.96 -3.20
C ALA A 111 11.81 3.27 -4.05
N ASP A 112 11.86 3.44 -5.37
CA ASP A 112 10.94 2.77 -6.28
C ASP A 112 11.44 1.38 -6.63
N ILE A 113 10.51 0.43 -6.68
CA ILE A 113 10.79 -1.00 -6.93
C ILE A 113 10.15 -1.41 -8.24
N LYS A 114 10.96 -1.92 -9.16
CA LYS A 114 10.49 -2.49 -10.42
C LYS A 114 10.54 -4.01 -10.36
N LEU A 115 9.40 -4.63 -10.60
CA LEU A 115 9.23 -6.06 -10.59
C LEU A 115 9.29 -6.64 -12.00
N LYS A 116 9.84 -7.83 -12.10
CA LYS A 116 9.84 -8.63 -13.31
C LYS A 116 9.04 -9.90 -13.08
N LYS A 117 8.33 -10.35 -14.10
CA LYS A 117 7.61 -11.62 -14.03
C LYS A 117 8.59 -12.75 -13.75
N ALA A 118 8.31 -13.55 -12.73
CA ALA A 118 9.15 -14.67 -12.35
C ALA A 118 9.19 -15.70 -13.48
N LYS A 119 10.39 -16.14 -13.84
CA LYS A 119 10.59 -17.17 -14.89
C LYS A 119 10.14 -18.56 -14.41
N ASN A 120 10.25 -18.81 -13.11
CA ASN A 120 9.91 -20.10 -12.51
C ASN A 120 9.10 -19.89 -11.23
N LEU A 121 7.80 -20.07 -11.32
CA LEU A 121 6.89 -19.95 -10.18
C LEU A 121 7.16 -21.00 -9.11
N ALA A 122 7.61 -22.20 -9.52
CA ALA A 122 7.86 -23.29 -8.60
C ALA A 122 9.03 -23.00 -7.65
N SER A 123 9.99 -22.15 -8.06
CA SER A 123 11.09 -21.75 -7.19
C SER A 123 10.70 -20.81 -6.05
N GLN A 124 9.53 -20.17 -6.15
CA GLN A 124 8.98 -19.29 -5.12
C GLN A 124 8.18 -20.04 -4.05
N LEU A 125 7.81 -21.29 -4.32
CA LEU A 125 7.09 -22.13 -3.39
C LEU A 125 8.05 -22.80 -2.41
N THR A 126 7.71 -22.78 -1.14
CA THR A 126 8.38 -23.61 -0.14
C THR A 126 8.07 -25.09 -0.41
N ASN A 127 8.93 -26.00 0.09
CA ASN A 127 8.68 -27.44 -0.02
C ASN A 127 7.29 -27.85 0.51
N ALA A 128 6.81 -27.19 1.58
CA ALA A 128 5.48 -27.46 2.14
C ALA A 128 4.35 -27.01 1.18
N GLU A 129 4.44 -25.82 0.62
CA GLU A 129 3.47 -25.31 -0.36
C GLU A 129 3.47 -26.13 -1.64
N TRP A 130 4.65 -26.56 -2.10
CA TRP A 130 4.80 -27.46 -3.23
C TRP A 130 4.12 -28.83 -2.98
N MET A 131 4.36 -29.42 -1.83
CA MET A 131 3.72 -30.68 -1.42
C MET A 131 2.20 -30.56 -1.31
N MET A 132 1.68 -29.45 -0.80
CA MET A 132 0.24 -29.20 -0.76
C MET A 132 -0.38 -29.05 -2.14
N SER A 133 0.30 -28.41 -3.08
CA SER A 133 -0.17 -28.22 -4.46
C SER A 133 -0.28 -29.54 -5.22
N ILE A 134 0.61 -30.49 -4.96
CA ILE A 134 0.58 -31.85 -5.56
C ILE A 134 -0.60 -32.65 -5.00
N ARG A 135 -0.86 -32.60 -3.71
CA ARG A 135 -1.96 -33.36 -3.08
C ARG A 135 -3.34 -32.92 -3.60
N TRP A 136 -3.53 -31.63 -3.80
CA TRP A 136 -4.77 -31.10 -4.39
C TRP A 136 -5.02 -31.67 -5.80
N ARG A 137 -4.00 -31.70 -6.64
CA ARG A 137 -4.11 -32.20 -8.02
C ARG A 137 -4.41 -33.70 -8.10
N SER A 138 -3.91 -34.51 -7.16
CA SER A 138 -4.18 -35.94 -7.11
C SER A 138 -5.60 -36.28 -6.64
N SER A 139 -6.19 -35.50 -5.75
CA SER A 139 -7.60 -35.70 -5.32
C SER A 139 -8.61 -35.45 -6.44
N ASP A 140 -8.38 -34.45 -7.28
CA ASP A 140 -9.23 -34.16 -8.44
C ASP A 140 -9.14 -35.24 -9.53
N ALA A 141 -7.97 -35.86 -9.69
CA ALA A 141 -7.78 -36.95 -10.66
C ALA A 141 -8.52 -38.21 -10.26
N LEU A 142 -8.62 -38.52 -9.00
CA LEU A 142 -9.37 -39.67 -8.47
C LEU A 142 -10.90 -39.46 -8.53
N ALA A 143 -11.35 -38.20 -8.39
CA ALA A 143 -12.79 -37.88 -8.49
C ALA A 143 -13.35 -37.99 -9.93
N ARG A 144 -12.50 -37.99 -10.94
CA ARG A 144 -12.90 -38.09 -12.38
C ARG A 144 -12.74 -39.47 -12.96
N SER A 145 -12.53 -40.50 -12.18
CA SER A 145 -12.51 -41.88 -12.68
C SER A 145 -13.92 -42.28 -13.10
N PRO A 146 -14.21 -42.52 -14.41
CA PRO A 146 -15.52 -42.98 -14.81
C PRO A 146 -15.73 -44.38 -14.27
N SER A 147 -16.80 -44.54 -13.48
CA SER A 147 -17.29 -45.87 -13.10
C SER A 147 -17.63 -46.67 -14.36
N ARG A 148 -16.98 -47.79 -14.56
CA ARG A 148 -17.36 -48.81 -15.55
C ARG A 148 -18.57 -49.61 -15.04
#